data_3020ff4dd2cc57f3ac3c31ebc2f3ad65
#
_entry.id   3020ff4dd2cc57f3ac3c31ebc2f3ad65
#
_cell.length_a   1.000
_cell.length_b   1.000
_cell.length_c   1.000
_cell.angle_alpha   90.00
_cell.angle_beta   90.00
_cell.angle_gamma   90.00
#
_symmetry.space_group_name_H-M   'P 1'
#
loop_
_entity.id
_entity.type
_entity.pdbx_description
1 polymer ?
#
loop_
_entity_poly.entity_id
_entity_poly.type
_entity_poly.pdbx_seq_one_letter_code
_entity_poly.pdbx_strand_id
1 'polypeptide(L)'
;NILRKGKIMRKIISLISALVISMVSFVGVANSADSKKPIVIPTHNWSSQVVMAYVIGGIMESMGNNVKYVPADSQAVYESIRIGDVTLSHEVWESAFGKSFDTARDKGGVLDWGDHEARTIEDMGYPDWAVKHCPGLPDWNALKNPDCAKNFATPDSGGKGRMLEGPQSWHGDLIPQRIEALGLGDLWTVKFAGGADALWAELKAAKKEGRGTCLLYTSPSPRD
;
A
#
# COMPACT_ATOMS: atom_id res chain seq x y z
N ASN A 1 58.03 -38.96 44.17
CA ASN A 1 57.49 -39.18 42.81
C ASN A 1 56.01 -38.77 42.64
N ILE A 2 55.19 -38.83 43.67
CA ILE A 2 53.73 -38.53 43.66
C ILE A 2 53.48 -37.01 43.56
N LEU A 3 54.23 -36.19 44.26
CA LEU A 3 54.10 -34.72 44.25
C LEU A 3 54.50 -34.07 42.89
N ARG A 4 55.41 -34.71 42.17
CA ARG A 4 55.79 -34.25 40.85
C ARG A 4 54.74 -34.54 39.77
N LYS A 5 54.05 -35.65 39.87
CA LYS A 5 52.90 -36.02 39.01
C LYS A 5 51.68 -35.10 39.19
N GLY A 6 51.42 -34.71 40.46
CA GLY A 6 50.30 -33.81 40.77
C GLY A 6 50.53 -32.38 40.23
N LYS A 7 51.75 -31.84 40.23
CA LYS A 7 52.11 -30.57 39.65
C LYS A 7 52.01 -30.55 38.11
N ILE A 8 52.36 -31.65 37.44
CA ILE A 8 52.26 -31.79 36.00
C ILE A 8 50.80 -31.89 35.59
N MET A 9 49.98 -32.67 36.31
CA MET A 9 48.54 -32.80 36.03
C MET A 9 47.79 -31.48 36.19
N ARG A 10 48.09 -30.68 37.22
CA ARG A 10 47.52 -29.33 37.40
C ARG A 10 47.87 -28.37 36.25
N LYS A 11 49.10 -28.41 35.74
CA LYS A 11 49.52 -27.62 34.61
C LYS A 11 48.81 -28.00 33.29
N ILE A 12 48.62 -29.32 33.10
CA ILE A 12 47.89 -29.84 31.93
C ILE A 12 46.40 -29.43 31.99
N ILE A 13 45.76 -29.56 33.14
CA ILE A 13 44.37 -29.15 33.34
C ILE A 13 44.22 -27.63 33.12
N SER A 14 45.15 -26.82 33.63
CA SER A 14 45.13 -25.37 33.43
C SER A 14 45.34 -24.97 31.96
N LEU A 15 46.18 -25.67 31.21
CA LEU A 15 46.38 -25.46 29.77
C LEU A 15 45.17 -25.87 28.95
N ILE A 16 44.54 -26.98 29.28
CA ILE A 16 43.29 -27.44 28.62
C ILE A 16 42.15 -26.47 28.89
N SER A 17 42.02 -25.98 30.13
CA SER A 17 41.01 -24.99 30.47
C SER A 17 41.22 -23.65 29.74
N ALA A 18 42.45 -23.19 29.60
CA ALA A 18 42.77 -21.99 28.84
C ALA A 18 42.49 -22.17 27.34
N LEU A 19 42.74 -23.34 26.78
CA LEU A 19 42.47 -23.68 25.39
C LEU A 19 40.97 -23.74 25.11
N VAL A 20 40.19 -24.31 26.02
CA VAL A 20 38.70 -24.38 25.91
C VAL A 20 38.08 -22.99 26.04
N ILE A 21 38.59 -22.15 26.94
CA ILE A 21 38.12 -20.75 27.06
C ILE A 21 38.46 -19.93 25.82
N SER A 22 39.62 -20.12 25.21
CA SER A 22 39.98 -19.42 23.95
C SER A 22 39.19 -19.94 22.75
N MET A 23 38.72 -21.19 22.71
CA MET A 23 37.85 -21.71 21.65
C MET A 23 36.39 -21.18 21.79
N VAL A 24 35.90 -20.95 23.00
CA VAL A 24 34.57 -20.39 23.23
C VAL A 24 34.52 -18.89 22.88
N SER A 25 35.65 -18.19 22.96
CA SER A 25 35.75 -16.79 22.59
C SER A 25 35.75 -16.58 21.05
N PHE A 26 35.90 -17.63 20.26
CA PHE A 26 35.81 -17.62 18.80
C PHE A 26 34.45 -18.12 18.27
N VAL A 27 33.43 -18.23 19.11
CA VAL A 27 32.07 -18.20 18.57
C VAL A 27 31.86 -16.76 18.11
N GLY A 28 32.44 -16.46 16.97
CA GLY A 28 32.17 -15.23 16.25
C GLY A 28 30.65 -15.10 16.19
N VAL A 29 30.12 -13.99 16.64
CA VAL A 29 28.82 -13.51 16.20
C VAL A 29 28.91 -13.69 14.68
N ALA A 30 28.20 -14.68 14.15
CA ALA A 30 27.96 -14.73 12.72
C ALA A 30 27.20 -13.44 12.43
N ASN A 31 27.91 -12.36 12.16
CA ASN A 31 27.35 -11.25 11.44
C ASN A 31 26.91 -11.88 10.13
N SER A 32 25.65 -12.25 10.06
CA SER A 32 24.97 -12.41 8.80
C SER A 32 25.27 -11.09 8.08
N ALA A 33 26.25 -11.11 7.20
CA ALA A 33 26.56 -9.94 6.40
C ALA A 33 25.28 -9.61 5.67
N ASP A 34 24.69 -8.47 5.99
CA ASP A 34 23.50 -7.99 5.31
C ASP A 34 23.74 -8.04 3.80
N SER A 35 22.74 -8.46 3.08
CA SER A 35 22.83 -8.57 1.62
C SER A 35 23.23 -7.21 1.05
N LYS A 36 24.26 -7.17 0.18
CA LYS A 36 24.63 -5.98 -0.56
C LYS A 36 23.64 -5.65 -1.69
N LYS A 37 22.66 -6.53 -1.93
CA LYS A 37 21.60 -6.27 -2.91
C LYS A 37 20.75 -5.09 -2.43
N PRO A 38 20.30 -4.23 -3.35
CA PRO A 38 19.43 -3.12 -2.97
C PRO A 38 18.10 -3.62 -2.42
N ILE A 39 17.61 -2.93 -1.40
CA ILE A 39 16.22 -3.04 -0.96
C ILE A 39 15.39 -2.26 -1.99
N VAL A 40 14.57 -2.95 -2.75
CA VAL A 40 13.74 -2.36 -3.81
C VAL A 40 12.37 -2.05 -3.22
N ILE A 41 12.04 -0.76 -3.16
CA ILE A 41 10.78 -0.25 -2.61
C ILE A 41 9.93 0.28 -3.76
N PRO A 42 8.67 -0.16 -3.90
CA PRO A 42 7.79 0.34 -4.95
C PRO A 42 7.29 1.75 -4.63
N THR A 43 7.07 2.54 -5.67
CA THR A 43 6.30 3.78 -5.61
C THR A 43 5.06 3.63 -6.49
N HIS A 44 3.90 3.91 -5.91
CA HIS A 44 2.61 3.89 -6.59
C HIS A 44 2.17 5.31 -6.97
N ASN A 45 0.93 5.45 -7.40
CA ASN A 45 0.38 6.70 -7.92
C ASN A 45 -0.56 7.41 -6.93
N TRP A 46 -0.26 7.30 -5.63
CA TRP A 46 -0.89 8.09 -4.57
C TRP A 46 0.11 8.50 -3.48
N SER A 47 -0.14 9.65 -2.86
CA SER A 47 0.85 10.38 -2.08
C SER A 47 1.23 9.71 -0.75
N SER A 48 0.30 9.07 -0.03
CA SER A 48 0.63 8.40 1.25
C SER A 48 1.67 7.31 1.04
N GLN A 49 1.48 6.50 0.03
CA GLN A 49 2.38 5.42 -0.32
C GLN A 49 3.77 5.94 -0.72
N VAL A 50 3.82 6.98 -1.57
CA VAL A 50 5.09 7.55 -2.02
C VAL A 50 5.86 8.14 -0.85
N VAL A 51 5.20 8.94 0.01
CA VAL A 51 5.84 9.54 1.20
C VAL A 51 6.39 8.45 2.12
N MET A 52 5.59 7.43 2.43
CA MET A 52 6.02 6.37 3.33
C MET A 52 7.11 5.49 2.72
N ALA A 53 7.11 5.27 1.40
CA ALA A 53 8.20 4.58 0.71
C ALA A 53 9.55 5.29 0.96
N TYR A 54 9.57 6.61 0.83
CA TYR A 54 10.79 7.40 1.10
C TYR A 54 11.15 7.47 2.58
N VAL A 55 10.18 7.48 3.49
CA VAL A 55 10.44 7.41 4.94
C VAL A 55 11.10 6.08 5.30
N ILE A 56 10.52 4.97 4.88
CA ILE A 56 11.05 3.62 5.14
C ILE A 56 12.42 3.47 4.50
N GLY A 57 12.57 3.87 3.25
CA GLY A 57 13.84 3.79 2.53
C GLY A 57 14.92 4.62 3.19
N GLY A 58 14.62 5.86 3.62
CA GLY A 58 15.56 6.71 4.35
C GLY A 58 16.01 6.11 5.69
N ILE A 59 15.11 5.43 6.41
CA ILE A 59 15.48 4.68 7.61
C ILE A 59 16.45 3.55 7.25
N MET A 60 16.15 2.77 6.20
CA MET A 60 16.99 1.67 5.74
C MET A 60 18.38 2.16 5.28
N GLU A 61 18.44 3.29 4.56
CA GLU A 61 19.68 3.94 4.16
C GLU A 61 20.49 4.41 5.37
N SER A 62 19.85 4.96 6.40
CA SER A 62 20.52 5.36 7.64
C SER A 62 21.13 4.19 8.41
N MET A 63 20.62 2.98 8.19
CA MET A 63 21.14 1.72 8.73
C MET A 63 22.27 1.13 7.86
N GLY A 64 22.65 1.80 6.77
CA GLY A 64 23.73 1.37 5.87
C GLY A 64 23.30 0.47 4.72
N ASN A 65 21.98 0.32 4.50
CA ASN A 65 21.47 -0.46 3.38
C ASN A 65 21.49 0.35 2.08
N ASN A 66 21.59 -0.35 0.96
CA ASN A 66 21.41 0.23 -0.36
C ASN A 66 19.90 0.17 -0.71
N VAL A 67 19.28 1.30 -1.03
CA VAL A 67 17.85 1.39 -1.35
C VAL A 67 17.66 1.83 -2.80
N LYS A 68 16.64 1.26 -3.46
CA LYS A 68 16.22 1.62 -4.80
C LYS A 68 14.71 1.76 -4.84
N TYR A 69 14.23 2.87 -5.40
CA TYR A 69 12.81 3.09 -5.62
C TYR A 69 12.44 2.76 -7.07
N VAL A 70 11.31 2.08 -7.26
CA VAL A 70 10.82 1.69 -8.59
C VAL A 70 9.33 1.99 -8.73
N PRO A 71 8.88 2.64 -9.80
CA PRO A 71 7.46 2.70 -10.09
C PRO A 71 6.90 1.29 -10.30
N ALA A 72 5.78 1.00 -9.66
CA ALA A 72 5.13 -0.29 -9.77
C ALA A 72 3.61 -0.14 -9.80
N ASP A 73 2.96 -0.99 -10.58
CA ASP A 73 1.51 -1.13 -10.56
C ASP A 73 1.05 -1.77 -9.25
N SER A 74 -0.04 -1.25 -8.70
CA SER A 74 -0.53 -1.63 -7.37
C SER A 74 -1.08 -3.06 -7.29
N GLN A 75 -1.52 -3.65 -8.40
CA GLN A 75 -1.95 -5.06 -8.44
C GLN A 75 -0.77 -6.01 -8.69
N ALA A 76 0.13 -5.63 -9.60
CA ALA A 76 1.25 -6.47 -10.02
C ALA A 76 2.39 -6.52 -8.99
N VAL A 77 2.44 -5.57 -8.03
CA VAL A 77 3.52 -5.46 -7.05
C VAL A 77 3.71 -6.73 -6.21
N TYR A 78 2.63 -7.42 -5.85
CA TYR A 78 2.70 -8.62 -5.02
C TYR A 78 3.37 -9.79 -5.73
N GLU A 79 3.12 -9.95 -7.01
CA GLU A 79 3.85 -10.93 -7.82
C GLU A 79 5.33 -10.53 -7.98
N SER A 80 5.62 -9.23 -8.13
CA SER A 80 6.99 -8.73 -8.18
C SER A 80 7.76 -8.97 -6.87
N ILE A 81 7.09 -8.89 -5.71
CA ILE A 81 7.65 -9.28 -4.42
C ILE A 81 7.92 -10.79 -4.41
N ARG A 82 6.94 -11.58 -4.84
CA ARG A 82 7.03 -13.04 -4.86
C ARG A 82 8.22 -13.56 -5.65
N ILE A 83 8.54 -12.93 -6.79
CA ILE A 83 9.67 -13.33 -7.65
C ILE A 83 10.98 -12.62 -7.29
N GLY A 84 10.97 -11.67 -6.34
CA GLY A 84 12.16 -11.00 -5.82
C GLY A 84 12.60 -9.75 -6.59
N ASP A 85 11.80 -9.21 -7.50
CA ASP A 85 12.07 -7.95 -8.21
C ASP A 85 11.82 -6.73 -7.32
N VAL A 86 10.88 -6.84 -6.39
CA VAL A 86 10.57 -5.87 -5.34
C VAL A 86 10.79 -6.53 -3.99
N THR A 87 11.33 -5.80 -3.01
CA THR A 87 11.66 -6.36 -1.70
C THR A 87 10.50 -6.31 -0.73
N LEU A 88 9.73 -5.23 -0.71
CA LEU A 88 8.63 -5.02 0.22
C LEU A 88 7.55 -4.12 -0.38
N SER A 89 6.33 -4.22 0.16
CA SER A 89 5.28 -3.21 0.04
C SER A 89 4.77 -2.91 1.44
N HIS A 90 4.61 -1.64 1.78
CA HIS A 90 4.24 -1.19 3.12
C HIS A 90 2.77 -0.76 3.23
N GLU A 91 2.05 -0.75 2.12
CA GLU A 91 0.67 -0.29 2.08
C GLU A 91 -0.16 -1.22 1.20
N VAL A 92 -0.99 -2.06 1.84
CA VAL A 92 -1.90 -2.99 1.19
C VAL A 92 -3.33 -2.60 1.55
N TRP A 93 -4.08 -2.14 0.57
CA TRP A 93 -5.50 -1.85 0.71
C TRP A 93 -6.28 -3.14 0.44
N GLU A 94 -6.73 -3.80 1.51
CA GLU A 94 -7.34 -5.13 1.41
C GLU A 94 -8.59 -5.15 0.52
N SER A 95 -9.41 -4.09 0.56
CA SER A 95 -10.61 -3.96 -0.26
C SER A 95 -10.29 -3.96 -1.77
N ALA A 96 -9.15 -3.38 -2.15
CA ALA A 96 -8.73 -3.24 -3.54
C ALA A 96 -7.76 -4.34 -3.97
N PHE A 97 -6.78 -4.66 -3.13
CA PHE A 97 -5.61 -5.48 -3.51
C PHE A 97 -5.53 -6.81 -2.76
N GLY A 98 -6.37 -7.05 -1.75
CA GLY A 98 -6.30 -8.24 -0.89
C GLY A 98 -6.26 -9.54 -1.68
N LYS A 99 -7.08 -9.68 -2.72
CA LYS A 99 -7.07 -10.87 -3.58
C LYS A 99 -5.73 -11.10 -4.28
N SER A 100 -5.08 -10.03 -4.77
CA SER A 100 -3.79 -10.13 -5.45
C SER A 100 -2.67 -10.44 -4.45
N PHE A 101 -2.73 -9.84 -3.27
CA PHE A 101 -1.83 -10.12 -2.16
C PHE A 101 -1.96 -11.58 -1.70
N ASP A 102 -3.17 -12.05 -1.38
CA ASP A 102 -3.43 -13.43 -0.96
C ASP A 102 -2.96 -14.43 -2.01
N THR A 103 -3.25 -14.17 -3.27
CA THR A 103 -2.81 -15.04 -4.37
C THR A 103 -1.28 -15.17 -4.43
N ALA A 104 -0.55 -14.08 -4.25
CA ALA A 104 0.91 -14.11 -4.25
C ALA A 104 1.46 -14.81 -2.99
N ARG A 105 0.89 -14.53 -1.82
CA ARG A 105 1.23 -15.17 -0.55
C ARG A 105 1.03 -16.69 -0.61
N ASP A 106 -0.12 -17.14 -1.10
CA ASP A 106 -0.48 -18.56 -1.16
C ASP A 106 0.41 -19.36 -2.13
N LYS A 107 0.94 -18.71 -3.16
CA LYS A 107 1.96 -19.29 -4.04
C LYS A 107 3.34 -19.44 -3.36
N GLY A 108 3.54 -18.80 -2.22
CA GLY A 108 4.81 -18.76 -1.49
C GLY A 108 5.78 -17.70 -2.00
N GLY A 109 6.68 -17.26 -1.13
CA GLY A 109 7.68 -16.21 -1.42
C GLY A 109 7.28 -14.80 -1.00
N VAL A 110 6.07 -14.63 -0.45
CA VAL A 110 5.62 -13.38 0.20
C VAL A 110 5.42 -13.66 1.68
N LEU A 111 5.97 -12.79 2.51
CA LEU A 111 5.76 -12.81 3.97
C LEU A 111 4.82 -11.66 4.33
N ASP A 112 3.79 -12.00 5.07
CA ASP A 112 2.90 -11.04 5.70
C ASP A 112 3.47 -10.66 7.07
N TRP A 113 3.78 -9.38 7.27
CA TRP A 113 4.31 -8.88 8.54
C TRP A 113 3.23 -8.25 9.42
N GLY A 114 1.98 -8.39 9.04
CA GLY A 114 0.82 -7.93 9.80
C GLY A 114 0.43 -6.48 9.50
N ASP A 115 -0.56 -6.03 10.26
CA ASP A 115 -1.16 -4.72 10.10
C ASP A 115 -0.28 -3.61 10.66
N HIS A 116 -0.28 -2.45 10.00
CA HIS A 116 0.30 -1.23 10.55
C HIS A 116 -0.73 -0.39 11.36
N GLU A 117 -1.89 -0.99 11.67
CA GLU A 117 -2.98 -0.44 12.51
C GLU A 117 -3.61 0.88 12.00
N ALA A 118 -3.22 1.37 10.83
CA ALA A 118 -3.89 2.51 10.23
C ALA A 118 -5.25 2.10 9.70
N ARG A 119 -6.31 2.63 10.29
CA ARG A 119 -7.67 2.42 9.79
C ARG A 119 -7.94 3.38 8.65
N THR A 120 -8.52 2.86 7.59
CA THR A 120 -8.82 3.63 6.38
C THR A 120 -10.24 3.37 5.92
N ILE A 121 -10.79 4.34 5.20
CA ILE A 121 -12.07 4.20 4.51
C ILE A 121 -11.81 4.49 3.03
N GLU A 122 -12.34 3.64 2.18
CA GLU A 122 -12.31 3.79 0.74
C GLU A 122 -13.73 3.66 0.20
N ASP A 123 -14.26 4.76 -0.35
CA ASP A 123 -15.63 4.82 -0.83
C ASP A 123 -15.79 5.90 -1.91
N MET A 124 -16.95 5.92 -2.56
CA MET A 124 -17.33 7.02 -3.44
C MET A 124 -17.83 8.20 -2.62
N GLY A 125 -17.14 9.31 -2.76
CA GLY A 125 -17.43 10.54 -2.03
C GLY A 125 -17.92 11.66 -2.93
N TYR A 126 -18.59 12.63 -2.33
CA TYR A 126 -18.97 13.89 -2.96
C TYR A 126 -18.72 15.04 -1.97
N PRO A 127 -18.38 16.23 -2.46
CA PRO A 127 -18.22 17.38 -1.58
C PRO A 127 -19.56 17.90 -1.06
N ASP A 128 -19.56 18.55 0.09
CA ASP A 128 -20.77 19.09 0.74
C ASP A 128 -21.59 20.01 -0.17
N TRP A 129 -20.95 20.84 -0.99
CA TRP A 129 -21.64 21.69 -1.94
C TRP A 129 -22.37 20.93 -3.06
N ALA A 130 -22.07 19.64 -3.26
CA ALA A 130 -22.72 18.83 -4.28
C ALA A 130 -24.17 18.46 -3.88
N VAL A 131 -24.52 18.50 -2.60
CA VAL A 131 -25.87 18.20 -2.10
C VAL A 131 -26.93 19.10 -2.74
N LYS A 132 -26.61 20.37 -3.00
CA LYS A 132 -27.54 21.28 -3.69
C LYS A 132 -27.84 20.87 -5.13
N HIS A 133 -26.96 20.10 -5.76
CA HIS A 133 -27.11 19.58 -7.11
C HIS A 133 -27.81 18.23 -7.16
N CYS A 134 -27.85 17.54 -6.01
CA CYS A 134 -28.46 16.22 -5.85
C CYS A 134 -29.19 16.14 -4.49
N PRO A 135 -30.34 16.76 -4.34
CA PRO A 135 -31.12 16.68 -3.11
C PRO A 135 -31.48 15.23 -2.78
N GLY A 136 -31.32 14.88 -1.51
CA GLY A 136 -31.50 13.52 -1.02
C GLY A 136 -30.20 12.80 -0.64
N LEU A 137 -29.05 13.25 -1.08
CA LEU A 137 -27.77 12.75 -0.58
C LEU A 137 -27.70 12.99 0.95
N PRO A 138 -27.15 12.05 1.75
CA PRO A 138 -26.33 10.90 1.38
C PRO A 138 -27.07 9.62 0.98
N ASP A 139 -28.44 9.62 0.95
CA ASP A 139 -29.13 8.44 0.45
C ASP A 139 -28.76 8.19 -1.02
N TRP A 140 -28.13 7.07 -1.30
CA TRP A 140 -27.72 6.70 -2.65
C TRP A 140 -28.91 6.62 -3.65
N ASN A 141 -30.14 6.42 -3.18
CA ASN A 141 -31.32 6.45 -4.03
C ASN A 141 -31.55 7.82 -4.71
N ALA A 142 -30.97 8.88 -4.16
CA ALA A 142 -30.96 10.19 -4.81
C ALA A 142 -30.27 10.17 -6.19
N LEU A 143 -29.30 9.27 -6.38
CA LEU A 143 -28.59 9.10 -7.65
C LEU A 143 -29.48 8.56 -8.77
N LYS A 144 -30.67 8.00 -8.45
CA LYS A 144 -31.67 7.57 -9.44
C LYS A 144 -32.44 8.73 -10.06
N ASN A 145 -32.27 9.95 -9.53
CA ASN A 145 -32.89 11.13 -10.09
C ASN A 145 -32.10 11.61 -11.32
N PRO A 146 -32.73 11.69 -12.51
CA PRO A 146 -32.04 12.17 -13.73
C PRO A 146 -31.48 13.59 -13.60
N ASP A 147 -32.15 14.48 -12.87
CA ASP A 147 -31.65 15.83 -12.65
C ASP A 147 -30.37 15.84 -11.80
N CYS A 148 -30.28 14.94 -10.81
CA CYS A 148 -29.04 14.74 -10.09
C CYS A 148 -27.91 14.33 -11.05
N ALA A 149 -28.10 13.26 -11.81
CA ALA A 149 -27.11 12.77 -12.75
C ALA A 149 -26.65 13.87 -13.74
N LYS A 150 -27.60 14.64 -14.28
CA LYS A 150 -27.32 15.75 -15.21
C LYS A 150 -26.42 16.83 -14.60
N ASN A 151 -26.60 17.14 -13.32
CA ASN A 151 -25.79 18.14 -12.61
C ASN A 151 -24.35 17.66 -12.31
N PHE A 152 -24.09 16.37 -12.45
CA PHE A 152 -22.77 15.75 -12.31
C PHE A 152 -22.16 15.39 -13.68
N ALA A 153 -22.83 15.69 -14.78
CA ALA A 153 -22.33 15.42 -16.12
C ALA A 153 -21.13 16.30 -16.44
N THR A 154 -20.23 15.76 -17.21
CA THR A 154 -19.03 16.41 -17.74
C THR A 154 -18.90 16.16 -19.25
N PRO A 155 -18.09 16.91 -19.99
CA PRO A 155 -17.96 16.73 -21.44
C PRO A 155 -17.59 15.29 -21.86
N ASP A 156 -16.82 14.58 -21.03
CA ASP A 156 -16.35 13.21 -21.28
C ASP A 156 -17.35 12.13 -20.84
N SER A 157 -18.45 12.51 -20.16
CA SER A 157 -19.43 11.54 -19.64
C SER A 157 -20.58 11.19 -20.58
N GLY A 158 -20.62 11.77 -21.78
CA GLY A 158 -21.66 11.49 -22.78
C GLY A 158 -23.07 11.90 -22.33
N GLY A 159 -23.18 12.94 -21.48
CA GLY A 159 -24.46 13.44 -20.93
C GLY A 159 -24.93 12.71 -19.67
N LYS A 160 -24.28 11.64 -19.24
CA LYS A 160 -24.51 10.95 -17.97
C LYS A 160 -23.79 11.65 -16.82
N GLY A 161 -24.24 11.45 -15.59
CA GLY A 161 -23.48 11.81 -14.40
C GLY A 161 -22.16 11.05 -14.38
N ARG A 162 -21.07 11.75 -14.03
CA ARG A 162 -19.74 11.14 -13.95
C ARG A 162 -19.39 10.74 -12.54
N MET A 163 -19.02 9.48 -12.34
CA MET A 163 -18.30 8.99 -11.19
C MET A 163 -16.84 8.83 -11.59
N LEU A 164 -15.95 9.58 -10.94
CA LEU A 164 -14.52 9.55 -11.24
C LEU A 164 -13.82 8.59 -10.30
N GLU A 165 -13.36 7.49 -10.85
CA GLU A 165 -12.59 6.45 -10.17
C GLU A 165 -11.09 6.76 -10.27
N GLY A 166 -10.26 6.13 -9.42
CA GLY A 166 -8.82 6.06 -9.60
C GLY A 166 -8.45 5.29 -10.87
N PRO A 167 -7.16 4.99 -11.06
CA PRO A 167 -6.75 4.12 -12.16
C PRO A 167 -7.50 2.80 -12.15
N GLN A 168 -7.80 2.27 -13.33
CA GLN A 168 -8.49 0.97 -13.44
C GLN A 168 -7.75 -0.17 -12.71
N SER A 169 -6.42 -0.07 -12.56
CA SER A 169 -5.63 -1.03 -11.81
C SER A 169 -5.90 -1.01 -10.29
N TRP A 170 -6.64 -0.01 -9.75
CA TRP A 170 -6.98 -0.02 -8.33
C TRP A 170 -8.13 -1.00 -8.04
N HIS A 171 -9.26 -0.85 -8.70
CA HIS A 171 -10.46 -1.65 -8.41
C HIS A 171 -10.95 -2.50 -9.60
N GLY A 172 -10.28 -2.43 -10.76
CA GLY A 172 -10.75 -3.10 -11.98
C GLY A 172 -12.13 -2.61 -12.39
N ASP A 173 -13.03 -3.56 -12.59
CA ASP A 173 -14.42 -3.28 -13.00
C ASP A 173 -15.39 -3.24 -11.82
N LEU A 174 -14.92 -3.19 -10.56
CA LEU A 174 -15.77 -3.25 -9.38
C LEU A 174 -16.79 -2.10 -9.34
N ILE A 175 -16.34 -0.87 -9.58
CA ILE A 175 -17.24 0.30 -9.55
C ILE A 175 -18.21 0.30 -10.72
N PRO A 176 -17.80 0.06 -11.98
CA PRO A 176 -18.74 -0.18 -13.08
C PRO A 176 -19.80 -1.23 -12.75
N GLN A 177 -19.41 -2.38 -12.20
CA GLN A 177 -20.36 -3.44 -11.81
C GLN A 177 -21.32 -2.98 -10.71
N ARG A 178 -20.87 -2.18 -9.73
CA ARG A 178 -21.75 -1.58 -8.71
C ARG A 178 -22.78 -0.65 -9.32
N ILE A 179 -22.39 0.20 -10.25
CA ILE A 179 -23.29 1.14 -10.94
C ILE A 179 -24.39 0.36 -11.66
N GLU A 180 -24.05 -0.71 -12.36
CA GLU A 180 -25.01 -1.57 -13.03
C GLU A 180 -25.93 -2.31 -12.03
N ALA A 181 -25.37 -2.89 -10.97
CA ALA A 181 -26.11 -3.61 -9.95
C ALA A 181 -27.10 -2.73 -9.17
N LEU A 182 -26.79 -1.44 -9.02
CA LEU A 182 -27.68 -0.46 -8.39
C LEU A 182 -28.73 0.10 -9.36
N GLY A 183 -28.73 -0.31 -10.63
CA GLY A 183 -29.63 0.19 -11.67
C GLY A 183 -29.34 1.65 -12.04
N LEU A 184 -28.08 2.07 -11.96
CA LEU A 184 -27.67 3.45 -12.25
C LEU A 184 -27.02 3.59 -13.65
N GLY A 185 -26.75 2.50 -14.37
CA GLY A 185 -25.99 2.48 -15.61
C GLY A 185 -26.57 3.35 -16.75
N ASP A 186 -27.87 3.57 -16.77
CA ASP A 186 -28.49 4.48 -17.74
C ASP A 186 -28.22 5.95 -17.44
N LEU A 187 -28.03 6.32 -16.18
CA LEU A 187 -27.88 7.70 -15.72
C LEU A 187 -26.42 8.06 -15.41
N TRP A 188 -25.59 7.11 -15.05
CA TRP A 188 -24.23 7.35 -14.59
C TRP A 188 -23.20 6.56 -15.43
N THR A 189 -22.02 7.11 -15.53
CA THR A 189 -20.85 6.44 -16.13
C THR A 189 -19.64 6.60 -15.24
N VAL A 190 -18.80 5.56 -15.19
CA VAL A 190 -17.50 5.61 -14.51
C VAL A 190 -16.43 6.06 -15.48
N LYS A 191 -15.59 6.99 -15.04
CA LYS A 191 -14.37 7.39 -15.73
C LYS A 191 -13.19 7.15 -14.83
N PHE A 192 -12.05 6.80 -15.41
CA PHE A 192 -10.85 6.48 -14.67
C PHE A 192 -9.84 7.62 -14.76
N ALA A 193 -9.32 8.04 -13.61
CA ALA A 193 -8.23 9.01 -13.49
C ALA A 193 -6.88 8.28 -13.53
N GLY A 194 -5.80 9.01 -13.84
CA GLY A 194 -4.45 8.45 -13.88
C GLY A 194 -3.78 8.24 -12.51
N GLY A 195 -4.39 8.74 -11.43
CA GLY A 195 -3.87 8.65 -10.07
C GLY A 195 -4.59 9.60 -9.12
N ALA A 196 -4.22 9.60 -7.86
CA ALA A 196 -4.84 10.43 -6.82
C ALA A 196 -4.77 11.93 -7.12
N ASP A 197 -3.69 12.41 -7.71
CA ASP A 197 -3.55 13.83 -8.05
C ASP A 197 -4.60 14.30 -9.05
N ALA A 198 -5.01 13.44 -9.98
CA ALA A 198 -6.07 13.75 -10.94
C ALA A 198 -7.45 13.83 -10.25
N LEU A 199 -7.71 12.99 -9.23
CA LEU A 199 -8.92 13.07 -8.41
C LEU A 199 -8.98 14.41 -7.66
N TRP A 200 -7.86 14.83 -7.06
CA TRP A 200 -7.76 16.13 -6.38
C TRP A 200 -7.90 17.32 -7.33
N ALA A 201 -7.35 17.23 -8.55
CA ALA A 201 -7.49 18.25 -9.57
C ALA A 201 -8.95 18.41 -9.99
N GLU A 202 -9.67 17.30 -10.15
CA GLU A 202 -11.11 17.30 -10.45
C GLU A 202 -11.92 17.98 -9.34
N LEU A 203 -11.66 17.66 -8.08
CA LEU A 203 -12.35 18.26 -6.94
C LEU A 203 -12.18 19.78 -6.93
N LYS A 204 -10.95 20.26 -7.19
CA LYS A 204 -10.65 21.70 -7.27
C LYS A 204 -11.35 22.37 -8.47
N ALA A 205 -11.38 21.71 -9.63
CA ALA A 205 -12.06 22.20 -10.81
C ALA A 205 -13.56 22.29 -10.59
N ALA A 206 -14.19 21.24 -10.08
CA ALA A 206 -15.62 21.20 -9.78
C ALA A 206 -16.02 22.31 -8.80
N LYS A 207 -15.21 22.55 -7.76
CA LYS A 207 -15.42 23.65 -6.82
C LYS A 207 -15.39 25.01 -7.50
N LYS A 208 -14.40 25.25 -8.35
CA LYS A 208 -14.25 26.52 -9.10
C LYS A 208 -15.40 26.76 -10.07
N GLU A 209 -15.90 25.71 -10.70
CA GLU A 209 -16.99 25.75 -11.68
C GLU A 209 -18.38 25.72 -11.01
N GLY A 210 -18.45 25.42 -9.72
CA GLY A 210 -19.69 25.36 -8.96
C GLY A 210 -20.60 24.18 -9.33
N ARG A 211 -20.05 23.12 -9.94
CA ARG A 211 -20.78 21.92 -10.37
C ARG A 211 -20.67 20.77 -9.34
N GLY A 212 -21.57 19.80 -9.46
CA GLY A 212 -21.46 18.55 -8.73
C GLY A 212 -20.23 17.72 -9.19
N THR A 213 -19.71 16.92 -8.31
CA THR A 213 -18.72 15.88 -8.63
C THR A 213 -18.87 14.72 -7.65
N CYS A 214 -18.67 13.51 -8.15
CA CYS A 214 -18.56 12.30 -7.36
C CYS A 214 -17.27 11.60 -7.78
N LEU A 215 -16.47 11.23 -6.80
CA LEU A 215 -15.16 10.63 -7.07
C LEU A 215 -14.80 9.61 -5.99
N LEU A 216 -13.88 8.71 -6.30
CA LEU A 216 -13.28 7.84 -5.32
C LEU A 216 -12.61 8.69 -4.24
N TYR A 217 -12.93 8.40 -3.00
CA TYR A 217 -12.36 9.03 -1.83
C TYR A 217 -11.71 7.98 -0.94
N THR A 218 -10.48 8.26 -0.55
CA THR A 218 -9.76 7.47 0.44
C THR A 218 -9.35 8.40 1.58
N SER A 219 -9.64 8.01 2.80
CA SER A 219 -9.19 8.72 3.99
C SER A 219 -8.21 7.86 4.77
N PRO A 220 -6.96 8.29 4.91
CA PRO A 220 -5.99 7.58 5.74
C PRO A 220 -6.14 7.88 7.23
N SER A 221 -7.12 8.68 7.64
CA SER A 221 -7.31 9.03 9.03
C SER A 221 -8.79 9.01 9.40
N PRO A 222 -9.17 8.21 10.39
CA PRO A 222 -10.42 8.46 11.07
C PRO A 222 -10.26 9.79 11.81
N ARG A 223 -10.92 10.81 11.34
CA ARG A 223 -11.29 11.92 12.22
C ARG A 223 -12.58 11.50 12.90
N ASP A 224 -12.41 10.86 14.01
CA ASP A 224 -13.46 10.70 15.00
C ASP A 224 -13.39 11.88 15.96
#